data_f0a8b16b42377c134e09bde82de37911
#
_entry.id   f0a8b16b42377c134e09bde82de37911
#
_cell.length_a   1.000
_cell.length_b   1.000
_cell.length_c   1.000
_cell.angle_alpha   90.00
_cell.angle_beta   90.00
_cell.angle_gamma   90.00
#
_symmetry.space_group_name_H-M   'P 1'
#
loop_
_entity.id
_entity.type
_entity.pdbx_description
1 polymer ?
#
loop_
_entity_poly.entity_id
_entity_poly.type
_entity_poly.pdbx_seq_one_letter_code
_entity_poly.pdbx_strand_id
1 'polypeptide(L)'
;MIEVFVLELPLLVEKYQADILNKRFEQLRQLYNYVQGKLLRQYRYFEQMKEYQVCKSIREKRDFFRNHPFNINGVHDRSGKLLDITFDEYGIQGFVEKMIHKPVGENATYADLGLNTLILDYLSASIWRAWEKKLYDLKAKRVSFKKYGELDSFSSRRKVVNGIARFFGVELHLEKMQLAIKVNGKQGKNAKFITLKMLHNPKHADYEMWALKGGVDSVKVVKVVRRLVRSQYKYYVQLTIEGEKPQKGRTLGKGNVGIDLGPTTVAISGKNVVSIDKLASKCDNIQEEITRLSRKIDRSRRANNPQNFNEDGTIKRGIKLVWNDSKRYKELRRELAELRRKQAAIRKQQHIDRANALLKEGDIFIVENNQISGWTTRAKETKVNEKTGKIQKKKRFGKSVANHAPSMFVSILENKVKSLGGEVVKVDTKNAASQYDFTDGSFTKHELKERNVTLSNGDTHQRDMLAAFNLQHLKYDEKETKQYDTEAMAADYKRFCQLEQEEIQRYKNKEKKDNRGTIGAEEL
;
A
#
# COMPACT_ATOMS: atom_id res chain seq x y z
N MET A 1 -24.16 -0.31 -0.17
CA MET A 1 -23.13 -0.10 -1.23
C MET A 1 -22.98 -1.39 -1.99
N ILE A 2 -22.95 -1.34 -3.33
CA ILE A 2 -22.70 -2.53 -4.14
C ILE A 2 -21.25 -2.96 -3.91
N GLU A 3 -21.02 -4.20 -3.50
CA GLU A 3 -19.68 -4.74 -3.32
C GLU A 3 -18.94 -4.80 -4.65
N VAL A 4 -17.65 -4.55 -4.62
CA VAL A 4 -16.77 -4.63 -5.78
C VAL A 4 -15.48 -5.32 -5.41
N PHE A 5 -14.95 -6.11 -6.32
CA PHE A 5 -13.62 -6.73 -6.18
C PHE A 5 -12.78 -6.54 -7.44
N VAL A 6 -11.48 -6.78 -7.32
CA VAL A 6 -10.54 -6.64 -8.44
C VAL A 6 -9.99 -8.01 -8.82
N LEU A 7 -10.17 -8.37 -10.09
CA LEU A 7 -9.51 -9.49 -10.72
C LEU A 7 -8.32 -8.98 -11.54
N GLU A 8 -7.14 -9.57 -11.35
CA GLU A 8 -5.95 -9.24 -12.13
C GLU A 8 -5.53 -10.45 -12.97
N LEU A 9 -5.41 -10.22 -14.29
CA LEU A 9 -4.99 -11.24 -15.26
C LEU A 9 -3.73 -10.78 -15.99
N PRO A 10 -2.72 -11.66 -16.20
CA PRO A 10 -1.59 -11.35 -17.04
C PRO A 10 -2.01 -11.15 -18.51
N LEU A 11 -1.32 -10.24 -19.20
CA LEU A 11 -1.49 -10.03 -20.63
C LEU A 11 -0.28 -10.61 -21.39
N LEU A 12 -0.55 -11.39 -22.42
CA LEU A 12 0.45 -11.78 -23.40
C LEU A 12 0.62 -10.61 -24.37
N VAL A 13 1.82 -10.03 -24.37
CA VAL A 13 2.13 -8.83 -25.13
C VAL A 13 3.37 -9.07 -25.99
N GLU A 14 3.23 -8.93 -27.30
CA GLU A 14 4.31 -8.99 -28.26
C GLU A 14 5.17 -7.72 -28.23
N LYS A 15 6.36 -7.77 -28.79
CA LYS A 15 7.31 -6.66 -28.75
C LYS A 15 6.73 -5.37 -29.34
N TYR A 16 6.11 -5.44 -30.52
CA TYR A 16 5.50 -4.24 -31.15
C TYR A 16 4.32 -3.68 -30.34
N GLN A 17 3.53 -4.56 -29.69
CA GLN A 17 2.44 -4.14 -28.81
C GLN A 17 2.98 -3.47 -27.54
N ALA A 18 4.08 -3.99 -26.99
CA ALA A 18 4.76 -3.40 -25.85
C ALA A 18 5.29 -1.99 -26.18
N ASP A 19 5.82 -1.78 -27.37
CA ASP A 19 6.30 -0.45 -27.82
C ASP A 19 5.14 0.54 -27.91
N ILE A 20 4.00 0.13 -28.47
CA ILE A 20 2.78 0.96 -28.54
C ILE A 20 2.27 1.29 -27.14
N LEU A 21 2.18 0.30 -26.24
CA LEU A 21 1.74 0.52 -24.87
C LEU A 21 2.68 1.45 -24.10
N ASN A 22 4.00 1.26 -24.23
CA ASN A 22 4.98 2.10 -23.56
C ASN A 22 4.92 3.54 -24.06
N LYS A 23 4.72 3.75 -25.36
CA LYS A 23 4.50 5.08 -25.94
C LYS A 23 3.23 5.73 -25.32
N ARG A 24 2.15 4.98 -25.16
CA ARG A 24 0.92 5.48 -24.53
C ARG A 24 1.12 5.85 -23.06
N PHE A 25 1.82 5.04 -22.29
CA PHE A 25 2.14 5.38 -20.89
C PHE A 25 2.96 6.68 -20.82
N GLU A 26 3.87 6.90 -21.77
CA GLU A 26 4.68 8.12 -21.80
C GLU A 26 3.87 9.35 -22.21
N GLN A 27 2.97 9.25 -23.18
CA GLN A 27 2.05 10.31 -23.56
C GLN A 27 1.15 10.75 -22.40
N LEU A 28 0.58 9.77 -21.67
CA LEU A 28 -0.22 10.04 -20.48
C LEU A 28 0.61 10.68 -19.36
N ARG A 29 1.88 10.28 -19.20
CA ARG A 29 2.80 10.91 -18.25
C ARG A 29 3.08 12.37 -18.60
N GLN A 30 3.31 12.66 -19.87
CA GLN A 30 3.53 14.01 -20.35
C GLN A 30 2.30 14.88 -20.09
N LEU A 31 1.10 14.39 -20.41
CA LEU A 31 -0.15 15.07 -20.13
C LEU A 31 -0.36 15.28 -18.61
N TYR A 32 -0.11 14.24 -17.80
CA TYR A 32 -0.17 14.35 -16.34
C TYR A 32 0.73 15.48 -15.82
N ASN A 33 1.99 15.51 -16.26
CA ASN A 33 2.95 16.50 -15.81
C ASN A 33 2.61 17.91 -16.32
N TYR A 34 2.08 18.02 -17.53
CA TYR A 34 1.64 19.30 -18.09
C TYR A 34 0.51 19.90 -17.23
N VAL A 35 -0.51 19.10 -16.94
CA VAL A 35 -1.63 19.51 -16.09
C VAL A 35 -1.13 19.87 -14.69
N GLN A 36 -0.28 19.03 -14.08
CA GLN A 36 0.32 19.33 -12.78
C GLN A 36 1.07 20.66 -12.76
N GLY A 37 1.84 20.95 -13.83
CA GLY A 37 2.58 22.22 -13.94
C GLY A 37 1.66 23.43 -14.01
N LYS A 38 0.53 23.32 -14.71
CA LYS A 38 -0.48 24.39 -14.79
C LYS A 38 -1.17 24.62 -13.44
N LEU A 39 -1.64 23.53 -12.81
CA LEU A 39 -2.27 23.58 -11.48
C LEU A 39 -1.31 24.14 -10.42
N LEU A 40 -0.03 23.77 -10.46
CA LEU A 40 0.94 24.26 -9.48
C LEU A 40 1.20 25.77 -9.63
N ARG A 41 1.23 26.28 -10.87
CA ARG A 41 1.36 27.72 -11.11
C ARG A 41 0.17 28.48 -10.55
N GLN A 42 -1.04 28.01 -10.83
CA GLN A 42 -2.28 28.63 -10.35
C GLN A 42 -2.38 28.57 -8.82
N TYR A 43 -2.02 27.43 -8.25
CA TYR A 43 -2.01 27.27 -6.79
C TYR A 43 -1.06 28.26 -6.09
N ARG A 44 0.13 28.49 -6.66
CA ARG A 44 1.07 29.50 -6.13
C ARG A 44 0.50 30.91 -6.17
N TYR A 45 -0.33 31.21 -7.16
CA TYR A 45 -1.05 32.46 -7.23
C TYR A 45 -2.07 32.56 -6.09
N PHE A 46 -2.85 31.50 -5.87
CA PHE A 46 -3.80 31.45 -4.75
C PHE A 46 -3.11 31.55 -3.39
N GLU A 47 -1.95 30.95 -3.20
CA GLU A 47 -1.18 31.06 -1.95
C GLU A 47 -0.82 32.50 -1.58
N GLN A 48 -0.80 33.43 -2.54
CA GLN A 48 -0.52 34.85 -2.34
C GLN A 48 -1.79 35.69 -2.06
N MET A 49 -2.96 35.15 -2.30
CA MET A 49 -4.23 35.86 -2.07
C MET A 49 -4.58 35.92 -0.58
N LYS A 50 -4.94 37.11 -0.09
CA LYS A 50 -5.31 37.33 1.32
C LYS A 50 -6.49 36.45 1.72
N GLU A 51 -7.48 36.32 0.84
CA GLU A 51 -8.69 35.50 1.03
C GLU A 51 -8.33 34.00 1.26
N TYR A 52 -7.31 33.48 0.57
CA TYR A 52 -6.84 32.11 0.80
C TYR A 52 -6.06 31.96 2.10
N GLN A 53 -5.24 32.97 2.44
CA GLN A 53 -4.39 32.92 3.64
C GLN A 53 -5.21 32.91 4.93
N VAL A 54 -6.40 33.49 4.94
CA VAL A 54 -7.30 33.50 6.11
C VAL A 54 -8.10 32.21 6.26
N CYS A 55 -8.15 31.33 5.23
CA CYS A 55 -8.87 30.05 5.29
C CYS A 55 -8.17 29.08 6.25
N LYS A 56 -8.79 28.79 7.39
CA LYS A 56 -8.24 27.87 8.43
C LYS A 56 -8.82 26.45 8.33
N SER A 57 -10.08 26.33 7.91
CA SER A 57 -10.79 25.06 7.82
C SER A 57 -10.80 24.49 6.39
N ILE A 58 -11.05 23.17 6.28
CA ILE A 58 -11.26 22.50 4.99
C ILE A 58 -12.46 23.08 4.25
N ARG A 59 -13.53 23.45 4.99
CA ARG A 59 -14.75 24.03 4.42
C ARG A 59 -14.46 25.38 3.78
N GLU A 60 -13.79 26.28 4.49
CA GLU A 60 -13.40 27.61 3.97
C GLU A 60 -12.54 27.49 2.71
N LYS A 61 -11.56 26.57 2.69
CA LYS A 61 -10.74 26.33 1.49
C LYS A 61 -11.56 25.82 0.32
N ARG A 62 -12.55 24.94 0.55
CA ARG A 62 -13.44 24.46 -0.51
C ARG A 62 -14.32 25.57 -1.06
N ASP A 63 -14.85 26.41 -0.19
CA ASP A 63 -15.67 27.58 -0.57
C ASP A 63 -14.82 28.60 -1.32
N PHE A 64 -13.58 28.84 -0.90
CA PHE A 64 -12.62 29.67 -1.63
C PHE A 64 -12.42 29.16 -3.07
N PHE A 65 -12.06 27.88 -3.27
CA PHE A 65 -11.84 27.35 -4.61
C PHE A 65 -13.09 27.28 -5.48
N ARG A 66 -14.27 27.24 -4.88
CA ARG A 66 -15.55 27.34 -5.60
C ARG A 66 -15.80 28.76 -6.10
N ASN A 67 -15.46 29.76 -5.31
CA ASN A 67 -15.71 31.17 -5.62
C ASN A 67 -14.60 31.81 -6.47
N HIS A 68 -13.41 31.20 -6.49
CA HIS A 68 -12.27 31.67 -7.26
C HIS A 68 -11.87 30.64 -8.31
N PRO A 69 -12.62 30.51 -9.40
CA PRO A 69 -12.26 29.64 -10.50
C PRO A 69 -10.93 30.13 -11.08
N PHE A 70 -10.06 29.18 -11.44
CA PHE A 70 -8.82 29.55 -12.08
C PHE A 70 -8.95 29.51 -13.59
N ASN A 71 -8.42 30.56 -14.19
CA ASN A 71 -8.36 30.73 -15.60
C ASN A 71 -6.96 30.32 -16.10
N ILE A 72 -6.89 29.32 -16.97
CA ILE A 72 -5.62 28.90 -17.54
C ILE A 72 -5.45 29.60 -18.88
N ASN A 73 -4.56 30.60 -18.94
CA ASN A 73 -4.22 31.30 -20.17
C ASN A 73 -3.99 30.35 -21.34
N GLY A 74 -4.71 30.56 -22.43
CA GLY A 74 -4.60 29.80 -23.66
C GLY A 74 -5.49 28.57 -23.75
N VAL A 75 -6.41 28.32 -22.80
CA VAL A 75 -7.45 27.30 -22.95
C VAL A 75 -8.79 27.99 -23.16
N HIS A 76 -9.32 27.87 -24.36
CA HIS A 76 -10.61 28.43 -24.76
C HIS A 76 -11.63 27.30 -24.99
N ASP A 77 -12.89 27.56 -24.75
CA ASP A 77 -14.00 26.70 -25.15
C ASP A 77 -14.22 26.75 -26.68
N ARG A 78 -15.25 26.04 -27.15
CA ARG A 78 -15.61 26.07 -28.60
C ARG A 78 -16.07 27.41 -29.12
N SER A 79 -16.48 28.32 -28.23
CA SER A 79 -16.88 29.67 -28.58
C SER A 79 -15.74 30.68 -28.54
N GLY A 80 -14.52 30.25 -28.20
CA GLY A 80 -13.36 31.12 -28.04
C GLY A 80 -13.26 31.84 -26.71
N LYS A 81 -14.16 31.54 -25.74
CA LYS A 81 -14.12 32.12 -24.41
C LYS A 81 -13.12 31.38 -23.54
N LEU A 82 -12.30 32.09 -22.78
CA LEU A 82 -11.41 31.53 -21.77
C LEU A 82 -12.18 30.66 -20.77
N LEU A 83 -11.70 29.47 -20.53
CA LEU A 83 -12.33 28.51 -19.61
C LEU A 83 -12.02 28.86 -18.17
N ASP A 84 -13.10 29.09 -17.41
CA ASP A 84 -13.05 29.12 -15.96
C ASP A 84 -13.19 27.70 -15.43
N ILE A 85 -12.19 27.26 -14.65
CA ILE A 85 -12.11 25.91 -14.13
C ILE A 85 -12.06 25.98 -12.61
N THR A 86 -12.96 25.25 -11.97
CA THR A 86 -12.92 25.08 -10.52
C THR A 86 -11.77 24.18 -10.10
N PHE A 87 -11.20 24.46 -8.91
CA PHE A 87 -10.09 23.67 -8.36
C PHE A 87 -10.60 22.45 -7.58
N ASP A 88 -11.32 21.58 -8.29
CA ASP A 88 -11.91 20.34 -7.82
C ASP A 88 -11.78 19.21 -8.85
N GLU A 89 -12.34 18.01 -8.57
CA GLU A 89 -12.24 16.86 -9.47
C GLU A 89 -12.85 17.15 -10.85
N TYR A 90 -14.01 17.77 -10.90
CA TYR A 90 -14.73 18.03 -12.15
C TYR A 90 -14.08 19.15 -12.97
N GLY A 91 -13.58 20.19 -12.32
CA GLY A 91 -12.83 21.25 -12.98
C GLY A 91 -11.54 20.73 -13.61
N ILE A 92 -10.80 19.88 -12.90
CA ILE A 92 -9.59 19.22 -13.44
C ILE A 92 -9.96 18.27 -14.59
N GLN A 93 -11.07 17.54 -14.48
CA GLN A 93 -11.56 16.67 -15.56
C GLN A 93 -11.87 17.49 -16.82
N GLY A 94 -12.67 18.55 -16.69
CA GLY A 94 -13.00 19.45 -17.81
C GLY A 94 -11.76 20.07 -18.45
N PHE A 95 -10.77 20.44 -17.65
CA PHE A 95 -9.48 20.92 -18.16
C PHE A 95 -8.71 19.85 -18.95
N VAL A 96 -8.61 18.63 -18.43
CA VAL A 96 -7.94 17.52 -19.11
C VAL A 96 -8.65 17.18 -20.43
N GLU A 97 -9.98 17.18 -20.46
CA GLU A 97 -10.78 16.96 -21.67
C GLU A 97 -10.50 18.00 -22.76
N LYS A 98 -10.31 19.27 -22.38
CA LYS A 98 -9.94 20.31 -23.36
C LYS A 98 -8.51 20.13 -23.87
N MET A 99 -7.62 19.58 -23.06
CA MET A 99 -6.23 19.35 -23.46
C MET A 99 -6.07 18.27 -24.53
N ILE A 100 -6.99 17.32 -24.69
CA ILE A 100 -6.88 16.26 -25.72
C ILE A 100 -6.90 16.80 -27.15
N HIS A 101 -7.53 17.95 -27.37
CA HIS A 101 -7.63 18.60 -28.66
C HIS A 101 -6.48 19.58 -28.94
N LYS A 102 -5.53 19.74 -28.01
CA LYS A 102 -4.36 20.58 -28.24
C LYS A 102 -3.25 19.81 -28.97
N PRO A 103 -2.50 20.49 -29.86
CA PRO A 103 -1.40 19.89 -30.58
C PRO A 103 -0.36 19.27 -29.64
N VAL A 104 0.10 18.07 -29.99
CA VAL A 104 1.23 17.38 -29.37
C VAL A 104 2.28 17.20 -30.45
N GLY A 105 3.26 18.09 -30.51
CA GLY A 105 4.18 18.20 -31.65
C GLY A 105 3.53 18.91 -32.86
N GLU A 106 4.09 18.73 -34.01
CA GLU A 106 3.75 19.57 -35.20
C GLU A 106 2.38 19.26 -35.81
N ASN A 107 1.86 18.03 -35.73
CA ASN A 107 0.69 17.64 -36.55
C ASN A 107 -0.33 16.71 -35.88
N ALA A 108 -0.30 16.47 -34.58
CA ALA A 108 -1.24 15.55 -33.94
C ALA A 108 -1.75 16.06 -32.58
N THR A 109 -2.99 15.76 -32.24
CA THR A 109 -3.54 15.97 -30.90
C THR A 109 -3.49 14.69 -30.07
N TYR A 110 -3.68 14.78 -28.77
CA TYR A 110 -3.82 13.57 -27.92
C TYR A 110 -5.00 12.69 -28.37
N ALA A 111 -6.09 13.31 -28.88
CA ALA A 111 -7.24 12.58 -29.43
C ALA A 111 -6.84 11.75 -30.67
N ASP A 112 -6.00 12.29 -31.55
CA ASP A 112 -5.50 11.58 -32.75
C ASP A 112 -4.63 10.37 -32.38
N LEU A 113 -4.02 10.40 -31.20
CA LEU A 113 -3.23 9.31 -30.64
C LEU A 113 -4.10 8.26 -29.91
N GLY A 114 -5.43 8.36 -29.98
CA GLY A 114 -6.37 7.41 -29.39
C GLY A 114 -6.56 7.56 -27.88
N LEU A 115 -6.15 8.70 -27.30
CA LEU A 115 -6.51 9.06 -25.94
C LEU A 115 -7.90 9.70 -25.96
N ASN A 116 -8.83 9.10 -25.27
CA ASN A 116 -10.21 9.58 -25.18
C ASN A 116 -10.60 9.97 -23.77
N THR A 117 -11.76 10.61 -23.66
CA THR A 117 -12.31 11.17 -22.43
C THR A 117 -12.30 10.18 -21.26
N LEU A 118 -12.70 8.92 -21.44
CA LEU A 118 -12.80 7.98 -20.32
C LEU A 118 -11.45 7.49 -19.78
N ILE A 119 -10.41 7.46 -20.61
CA ILE A 119 -9.03 7.22 -20.14
C ILE A 119 -8.55 8.45 -19.34
N LEU A 120 -8.94 9.62 -19.78
CA LEU A 120 -8.57 10.89 -19.18
C LEU A 120 -9.30 11.17 -17.86
N ASP A 121 -10.53 10.69 -17.70
CA ASP A 121 -11.27 10.76 -16.42
C ASP A 121 -10.47 10.11 -15.29
N TYR A 122 -9.87 8.97 -15.55
CA TYR A 122 -9.06 8.30 -14.53
C TYR A 122 -7.73 9.04 -14.27
N LEU A 123 -7.15 9.64 -15.32
CA LEU A 123 -5.95 10.47 -15.18
C LEU A 123 -6.26 11.70 -14.30
N SER A 124 -7.35 12.42 -14.60
CA SER A 124 -7.80 13.60 -13.85
C SER A 124 -8.13 13.25 -12.39
N ALA A 125 -8.84 12.15 -12.14
CA ALA A 125 -9.09 11.65 -10.79
C ALA A 125 -7.79 11.31 -10.03
N SER A 126 -6.75 10.83 -10.72
CA SER A 126 -5.44 10.58 -10.10
C SER A 126 -4.69 11.87 -9.77
N ILE A 127 -4.84 12.89 -10.61
CA ILE A 127 -4.30 14.23 -10.37
C ILE A 127 -5.01 14.85 -9.18
N TRP A 128 -6.37 14.84 -9.20
CA TRP A 128 -7.17 15.40 -8.12
C TRP A 128 -6.83 14.77 -6.75
N ARG A 129 -6.76 13.46 -6.65
CA ARG A 129 -6.38 12.78 -5.38
C ARG A 129 -5.04 13.25 -4.82
N ALA A 130 -4.08 13.59 -5.67
CA ALA A 130 -2.80 14.14 -5.21
C ALA A 130 -2.96 15.58 -4.70
N TRP A 131 -3.81 16.38 -5.34
CA TRP A 131 -4.12 17.74 -4.95
C TRP A 131 -5.01 17.79 -3.71
N GLU A 132 -6.04 16.97 -3.62
CA GLU A 132 -6.91 16.85 -2.45
C GLU A 132 -6.10 16.57 -1.17
N LYS A 133 -5.14 15.66 -1.24
CA LYS A 133 -4.21 15.42 -0.13
C LYS A 133 -3.37 16.66 0.19
N LYS A 134 -2.88 17.38 -0.81
CA LYS A 134 -2.10 18.60 -0.56
C LYS A 134 -2.94 19.70 0.08
N LEU A 135 -4.18 19.87 -0.36
CA LEU A 135 -5.05 20.95 0.08
C LEU A 135 -5.65 20.69 1.47
N TYR A 136 -5.99 19.44 1.76
CA TYR A 136 -6.82 19.05 2.90
C TYR A 136 -6.18 18.07 3.88
N ASP A 137 -5.04 17.46 3.54
CA ASP A 137 -4.27 16.62 4.46
C ASP A 137 -3.02 17.38 4.94
N LEU A 138 -3.00 17.72 6.24
CA LEU A 138 -1.88 18.44 6.88
C LEU A 138 -0.52 17.75 6.75
N LYS A 139 -0.50 16.46 6.40
CA LYS A 139 0.74 15.68 6.21
C LYS A 139 1.31 15.79 4.80
N ALA A 140 0.49 16.15 3.81
CA ALA A 140 0.91 16.22 2.41
C ALA A 140 1.49 17.61 2.08
N LYS A 141 2.80 17.70 1.93
CA LYS A 141 3.47 19.00 1.72
C LYS A 141 3.53 19.46 0.26
N ARG A 142 3.51 18.53 -0.71
CA ARG A 142 3.67 18.86 -2.14
C ARG A 142 3.08 17.78 -3.05
N VAL A 143 2.68 18.17 -4.25
CA VAL A 143 2.40 17.26 -5.37
C VAL A 143 3.68 16.99 -6.16
N SER A 144 3.82 15.81 -6.70
CA SER A 144 5.03 15.37 -7.43
C SER A 144 4.76 15.18 -8.91
N PHE A 145 5.74 15.57 -9.74
CA PHE A 145 5.77 15.21 -11.15
C PHE A 145 6.18 13.74 -11.30
N LYS A 146 5.69 13.08 -12.34
CA LYS A 146 6.06 11.71 -12.70
C LYS A 146 7.32 11.73 -13.58
N LYS A 147 8.35 10.97 -13.19
CA LYS A 147 9.54 10.75 -14.03
C LYS A 147 9.22 9.79 -15.17
N TYR A 148 10.11 9.73 -16.16
CA TYR A 148 10.03 8.73 -17.22
C TYR A 148 9.90 7.33 -16.64
N GLY A 149 8.92 6.55 -17.14
CA GLY A 149 8.65 5.20 -16.66
C GLY A 149 7.86 5.09 -15.34
N GLU A 150 7.52 6.21 -14.67
CA GLU A 150 6.80 6.17 -13.38
C GLU A 150 5.26 6.18 -13.50
N LEU A 151 4.71 6.40 -14.70
CA LEU A 151 3.28 6.21 -14.91
C LEU A 151 3.04 4.80 -15.43
N ASP A 152 2.49 3.94 -14.59
CA ASP A 152 2.44 2.48 -14.80
C ASP A 152 1.04 1.94 -15.05
N SER A 153 0.04 2.79 -15.11
CA SER A 153 -1.33 2.35 -15.35
C SER A 153 -2.19 3.41 -16.01
N PHE A 154 -3.13 2.95 -16.83
CA PHE A 154 -4.27 3.73 -17.31
C PHE A 154 -5.55 2.89 -17.22
N SER A 155 -6.70 3.55 -17.16
CA SER A 155 -7.99 2.87 -16.97
C SER A 155 -9.05 3.47 -17.90
N SER A 156 -10.03 2.64 -18.24
CA SER A 156 -11.28 3.07 -18.83
C SER A 156 -12.44 2.65 -17.92
N ARG A 157 -13.38 3.57 -17.67
CA ARG A 157 -14.60 3.29 -16.91
C ARG A 157 -15.71 2.83 -17.84
N ARG A 158 -16.61 2.00 -17.32
CA ARG A 158 -17.84 1.61 -18.01
C ARG A 158 -18.77 2.81 -18.14
N LYS A 159 -19.31 3.01 -19.34
CA LYS A 159 -20.44 3.89 -19.60
C LYS A 159 -21.55 3.06 -20.25
N VAL A 160 -22.78 3.21 -19.79
CA VAL A 160 -23.94 2.58 -20.42
C VAL A 160 -24.47 3.55 -21.48
N VAL A 161 -24.54 3.08 -22.73
CA VAL A 161 -25.07 3.84 -23.87
C VAL A 161 -26.13 2.97 -24.54
N ASN A 162 -27.37 3.44 -24.55
CA ASN A 162 -28.53 2.70 -25.07
C ASN A 162 -28.68 1.30 -24.46
N GLY A 163 -28.50 1.20 -23.13
CA GLY A 163 -28.60 -0.07 -22.39
C GLY A 163 -27.38 -0.99 -22.52
N ILE A 164 -26.38 -0.65 -23.33
CA ILE A 164 -25.19 -1.48 -23.57
C ILE A 164 -24.00 -0.90 -22.81
N ALA A 165 -23.31 -1.74 -22.02
CA ALA A 165 -22.08 -1.40 -21.35
C ALA A 165 -20.92 -1.26 -22.34
N ARG A 166 -20.25 -0.12 -22.34
CA ARG A 166 -19.12 0.19 -23.23
C ARG A 166 -17.95 0.78 -22.47
N PHE A 167 -16.74 0.44 -22.92
CA PHE A 167 -15.49 1.07 -22.48
C PHE A 167 -14.91 1.83 -23.66
N PHE A 168 -14.78 3.15 -23.55
CA PHE A 168 -14.25 3.93 -24.66
C PHE A 168 -12.72 3.82 -24.73
N GLY A 169 -12.22 3.45 -25.93
CA GLY A 169 -10.81 3.22 -26.19
C GLY A 169 -10.27 1.87 -25.76
N VAL A 170 -11.13 1.03 -25.21
CA VAL A 170 -10.84 -0.35 -24.82
C VAL A 170 -12.04 -1.19 -25.13
N GLU A 171 -11.86 -2.38 -25.70
CA GLU A 171 -12.91 -3.38 -25.90
C GLU A 171 -12.53 -4.66 -25.16
N LEU A 172 -13.45 -5.14 -24.33
CA LEU A 172 -13.27 -6.34 -23.51
C LEU A 172 -14.09 -7.50 -24.08
N HIS A 173 -13.39 -8.51 -24.59
CA HIS A 173 -13.99 -9.72 -25.16
C HIS A 173 -13.70 -10.91 -24.22
N LEU A 174 -14.54 -11.09 -23.20
CA LEU A 174 -14.33 -12.12 -22.16
C LEU A 174 -14.38 -13.53 -22.71
N GLU A 175 -15.29 -13.81 -23.66
CA GLU A 175 -15.42 -15.11 -24.30
C GLU A 175 -14.15 -15.55 -25.02
N LYS A 176 -13.43 -14.61 -25.62
CA LYS A 176 -12.16 -14.85 -26.33
C LYS A 176 -10.93 -14.63 -25.42
N MET A 177 -11.15 -14.23 -24.17
CA MET A 177 -10.09 -13.79 -23.26
C MET A 177 -9.14 -12.76 -23.91
N GLN A 178 -9.73 -11.72 -24.50
CA GLN A 178 -9.01 -10.69 -25.23
C GLN A 178 -9.37 -9.30 -24.76
N LEU A 179 -8.35 -8.43 -24.76
CA LEU A 179 -8.46 -7.01 -24.50
C LEU A 179 -7.97 -6.25 -25.74
N ALA A 180 -8.85 -5.55 -26.43
CA ALA A 180 -8.47 -4.69 -27.53
C ALA A 180 -8.32 -3.25 -27.05
N ILE A 181 -7.21 -2.59 -27.41
CA ILE A 181 -6.90 -1.23 -27.03
C ILE A 181 -6.80 -0.38 -28.30
N LYS A 182 -7.62 0.65 -28.37
CA LYS A 182 -7.63 1.60 -29.50
C LYS A 182 -6.34 2.40 -29.54
N VAL A 183 -5.71 2.49 -30.72
CA VAL A 183 -4.39 3.13 -30.89
C VAL A 183 -4.41 4.39 -31.75
N ASN A 184 -5.56 4.76 -32.31
CA ASN A 184 -5.74 5.99 -33.07
C ASN A 184 -7.03 6.73 -32.68
N GLY A 185 -7.17 7.99 -33.11
CA GLY A 185 -8.35 8.83 -32.86
C GLY A 185 -9.56 8.55 -33.74
N LYS A 186 -9.39 7.74 -34.79
CA LYS A 186 -10.42 7.48 -35.79
C LYS A 186 -11.55 6.60 -35.23
N GLN A 187 -12.74 6.71 -35.81
CA GLN A 187 -13.95 5.94 -35.40
C GLN A 187 -14.40 4.98 -36.50
N GLY A 188 -15.29 4.06 -36.15
CA GLY A 188 -15.88 3.07 -37.07
C GLY A 188 -14.81 2.20 -37.72
N LYS A 189 -14.95 1.92 -39.02
CA LYS A 189 -14.04 1.06 -39.78
C LYS A 189 -12.58 1.54 -39.82
N ASN A 190 -12.32 2.80 -39.56
CA ASN A 190 -10.99 3.40 -39.53
C ASN A 190 -10.32 3.35 -38.15
N ALA A 191 -11.01 2.86 -37.13
CA ALA A 191 -10.43 2.65 -35.80
C ALA A 191 -9.43 1.48 -35.85
N LYS A 192 -8.24 1.73 -35.29
CA LYS A 192 -7.18 0.70 -35.18
C LYS A 192 -7.05 0.26 -33.73
N PHE A 193 -6.95 -1.04 -33.54
CA PHE A 193 -6.79 -1.66 -32.23
C PHE A 193 -5.57 -2.58 -32.20
N ILE A 194 -4.94 -2.67 -31.04
CA ILE A 194 -4.07 -3.79 -30.69
C ILE A 194 -4.83 -4.73 -29.79
N THR A 195 -4.82 -6.01 -30.11
CA THR A 195 -5.52 -7.05 -29.33
C THR A 195 -4.52 -7.84 -28.51
N LEU A 196 -4.74 -7.87 -27.21
CA LEU A 196 -3.89 -8.51 -26.22
C LEU A 196 -4.64 -9.73 -25.64
N LYS A 197 -3.99 -10.88 -25.58
CA LYS A 197 -4.56 -12.09 -24.97
C LYS A 197 -4.43 -12.01 -23.44
N MET A 198 -5.53 -12.18 -22.72
CA MET A 198 -5.57 -12.37 -21.27
C MET A 198 -5.26 -13.84 -20.95
N LEU A 199 -4.37 -14.06 -20.00
CA LEU A 199 -3.93 -15.40 -19.62
C LEU A 199 -4.59 -15.81 -18.31
N HIS A 200 -5.08 -17.05 -18.25
CA HIS A 200 -5.49 -17.68 -17.01
C HIS A 200 -4.29 -18.16 -16.21
N ASN A 201 -4.40 -18.06 -14.89
CA ASN A 201 -3.50 -18.79 -14.01
C ASN A 201 -4.04 -20.23 -13.85
N PRO A 202 -3.32 -21.27 -14.29
CA PRO A 202 -3.82 -22.65 -14.20
C PRO A 202 -4.23 -23.07 -12.78
N LYS A 203 -3.57 -22.53 -11.77
CA LYS A 203 -3.88 -22.82 -10.35
C LYS A 203 -5.14 -22.11 -9.83
N HIS A 204 -5.71 -21.20 -10.60
CA HIS A 204 -6.83 -20.36 -10.20
C HIS A 204 -7.89 -20.20 -11.30
N ALA A 205 -7.86 -21.04 -12.33
CA ALA A 205 -8.76 -20.94 -13.47
C ALA A 205 -10.23 -20.95 -13.05
N ASP A 206 -10.63 -21.85 -12.17
CA ASP A 206 -12.02 -21.92 -11.66
C ASP A 206 -12.46 -20.65 -10.96
N TYR A 207 -11.57 -20.08 -10.13
CA TYR A 207 -11.81 -18.81 -9.46
C TYR A 207 -11.95 -17.65 -10.46
N GLU A 208 -11.10 -17.60 -11.48
CA GLU A 208 -11.11 -16.58 -12.50
C GLU A 208 -12.36 -16.70 -13.38
N MET A 209 -12.74 -17.92 -13.80
CA MET A 209 -13.95 -18.21 -14.55
C MET A 209 -15.20 -17.80 -13.76
N TRP A 210 -15.25 -18.18 -12.48
CA TRP A 210 -16.35 -17.78 -11.61
C TRP A 210 -16.43 -16.25 -11.46
N ALA A 211 -15.29 -15.56 -11.31
CA ALA A 211 -15.25 -14.11 -11.19
C ALA A 211 -15.76 -13.39 -12.45
N LEU A 212 -15.61 -14.00 -13.62
CA LEU A 212 -16.01 -13.44 -14.92
C LEU A 212 -17.42 -13.85 -15.36
N LYS A 213 -18.11 -14.70 -14.60
CA LYS A 213 -19.43 -15.23 -15.00
C LYS A 213 -20.50 -14.14 -15.23
N GLY A 214 -20.38 -12.99 -14.58
CA GLY A 214 -21.26 -11.84 -14.77
C GLY A 214 -21.06 -11.09 -16.09
N GLY A 215 -20.14 -11.55 -16.92
CA GLY A 215 -19.86 -10.94 -18.22
C GLY A 215 -19.29 -9.53 -18.15
N VAL A 216 -19.29 -8.85 -19.29
CA VAL A 216 -18.77 -7.48 -19.43
C VAL A 216 -19.59 -6.48 -18.61
N ASP A 217 -20.89 -6.74 -18.43
CA ASP A 217 -21.79 -5.85 -17.70
C ASP A 217 -21.47 -5.77 -16.20
N SER A 218 -20.83 -6.79 -15.63
CA SER A 218 -20.35 -6.75 -14.25
C SER A 218 -19.07 -5.92 -14.07
N VAL A 219 -18.34 -5.63 -15.15
CA VAL A 219 -17.07 -4.91 -15.07
C VAL A 219 -17.29 -3.40 -15.06
N LYS A 220 -16.88 -2.71 -13.99
CA LYS A 220 -16.95 -1.25 -13.85
C LYS A 220 -15.76 -0.51 -14.44
N VAL A 221 -14.57 -1.09 -14.28
CA VAL A 221 -13.31 -0.45 -14.70
C VAL A 221 -12.39 -1.51 -15.29
N VAL A 222 -11.87 -1.20 -16.47
CA VAL A 222 -10.75 -1.93 -17.09
C VAL A 222 -9.48 -1.10 -16.90
N LYS A 223 -8.49 -1.63 -16.19
CA LYS A 223 -7.23 -0.94 -15.93
C LYS A 223 -6.07 -1.76 -16.46
N VAL A 224 -5.29 -1.17 -17.36
CA VAL A 224 -4.05 -1.76 -17.86
C VAL A 224 -2.90 -1.30 -16.98
N VAL A 225 -2.09 -2.26 -16.52
CA VAL A 225 -0.97 -2.03 -15.60
C VAL A 225 0.29 -2.65 -16.19
N ARG A 226 1.40 -1.92 -16.15
CA ARG A 226 2.72 -2.50 -16.42
C ARG A 226 3.55 -2.57 -15.15
N ARG A 227 4.38 -3.59 -15.03
CA ARG A 227 5.34 -3.74 -13.92
C ARG A 227 6.70 -4.11 -14.45
N LEU A 228 7.72 -3.47 -13.94
CA LEU A 228 9.10 -3.84 -14.24
C LEU A 228 9.46 -5.09 -13.42
N VAL A 229 9.72 -6.21 -14.09
CA VAL A 229 10.10 -7.48 -13.49
C VAL A 229 11.36 -7.97 -14.19
N ARG A 230 12.46 -8.14 -13.47
CA ARG A 230 13.77 -8.57 -14.03
C ARG A 230 14.19 -7.74 -15.26
N SER A 231 14.08 -6.41 -15.15
CA SER A 231 14.41 -5.46 -16.23
C SER A 231 13.52 -5.51 -17.47
N GLN A 232 12.43 -6.27 -17.47
CA GLN A 232 11.43 -6.31 -18.53
C GLN A 232 10.07 -5.86 -18.02
N TYR A 233 9.32 -5.14 -18.85
CA TYR A 233 7.94 -4.82 -18.52
C TYR A 233 7.05 -6.05 -18.72
N LYS A 234 6.26 -6.38 -17.68
CA LYS A 234 5.14 -7.31 -17.74
C LYS A 234 3.85 -6.51 -17.62
N TYR A 235 2.85 -6.93 -18.39
CA TYR A 235 1.57 -6.23 -18.51
C TYR A 235 0.46 -7.06 -17.90
N TYR A 236 -0.49 -6.38 -17.28
CA TYR A 236 -1.63 -6.99 -16.61
C TYR A 236 -2.87 -6.17 -16.90
N VAL A 237 -4.02 -6.82 -16.92
CA VAL A 237 -5.31 -6.15 -16.82
C VAL A 237 -5.88 -6.37 -15.42
N GLN A 238 -6.36 -5.30 -14.82
CA GLN A 238 -7.15 -5.34 -13.59
C GLN A 238 -8.59 -4.97 -13.94
N LEU A 239 -9.51 -5.90 -13.70
CA LEU A 239 -10.94 -5.73 -13.88
C LEU A 239 -11.55 -5.46 -12.50
N THR A 240 -12.18 -4.30 -12.33
CA THR A 240 -13.01 -4.03 -11.15
C THR A 240 -14.40 -4.54 -11.46
N ILE A 241 -14.80 -5.58 -10.76
CA ILE A 241 -16.03 -6.35 -11.00
C ILE A 241 -17.00 -6.07 -9.87
N GLU A 242 -18.27 -5.90 -10.23
CA GLU A 242 -19.40 -5.71 -9.34
C GLU A 242 -19.95 -7.05 -8.88
N GLY A 243 -20.23 -7.16 -7.58
CA GLY A 243 -20.74 -8.38 -6.96
C GLY A 243 -19.82 -8.91 -5.86
N GLU A 244 -20.23 -10.00 -5.25
CA GLU A 244 -19.48 -10.67 -4.21
C GLU A 244 -18.19 -11.28 -4.74
N LYS A 245 -17.14 -11.13 -3.96
CA LYS A 245 -15.86 -11.74 -4.30
C LYS A 245 -15.94 -13.25 -4.18
N PRO A 246 -15.47 -14.01 -5.21
CA PRO A 246 -15.44 -15.47 -5.14
C PRO A 246 -14.73 -15.97 -3.87
N GLN A 247 -15.39 -16.86 -3.15
CA GLN A 247 -14.82 -17.53 -1.98
C GLN A 247 -14.06 -18.79 -2.43
N LYS A 248 -12.88 -19.04 -1.86
CA LYS A 248 -12.05 -20.22 -2.21
C LYS A 248 -12.37 -21.43 -1.32
N GLY A 249 -13.64 -21.65 -0.97
CA GLY A 249 -14.04 -22.80 -0.13
C GLY A 249 -13.41 -22.79 1.28
N ARG A 250 -13.05 -21.62 1.80
CA ARG A 250 -12.51 -21.48 3.15
C ARG A 250 -13.62 -21.17 4.12
N THR A 251 -13.53 -21.77 5.29
CA THR A 251 -14.42 -21.51 6.43
C THR A 251 -13.62 -20.87 7.57
N LEU A 252 -14.30 -20.12 8.40
CA LEU A 252 -13.76 -19.65 9.68
C LEU A 252 -13.90 -20.76 10.73
N GLY A 253 -12.93 -20.84 11.63
CA GLY A 253 -13.11 -21.49 12.92
C GLY A 253 -14.15 -20.75 13.77
N LYS A 254 -14.31 -21.17 15.01
CA LYS A 254 -15.24 -20.55 15.97
C LYS A 254 -14.52 -20.14 17.24
N GLY A 255 -14.83 -18.95 17.73
CA GLY A 255 -14.32 -18.40 18.97
C GLY A 255 -13.34 -17.24 18.76
N ASN A 256 -12.90 -16.69 19.89
CA ASN A 256 -12.02 -15.53 19.92
C ASN A 256 -10.56 -15.93 19.72
N VAL A 257 -9.82 -15.09 19.00
CA VAL A 257 -8.36 -15.18 18.82
C VAL A 257 -7.74 -13.85 19.20
N GLY A 258 -6.89 -13.84 20.20
CA GLY A 258 -6.12 -12.67 20.61
C GLY A 258 -4.83 -12.56 19.82
N ILE A 259 -4.47 -11.35 19.43
CA ILE A 259 -3.26 -11.06 18.64
C ILE A 259 -2.51 -9.89 19.25
N ASP A 260 -1.33 -10.15 19.81
CA ASP A 260 -0.37 -9.10 20.18
C ASP A 260 0.62 -8.84 19.06
N LEU A 261 0.74 -7.58 18.66
CA LEU A 261 1.47 -7.18 17.46
C LEU A 261 2.65 -6.27 17.80
N GLY A 262 3.85 -6.80 17.66
CA GLY A 262 5.10 -6.04 17.75
C GLY A 262 5.60 -5.48 16.39
N PRO A 263 6.71 -4.73 16.40
CA PRO A 263 7.34 -4.20 15.18
C PRO A 263 7.89 -5.28 14.23
N THR A 264 8.21 -6.45 14.75
CA THR A 264 8.81 -7.58 14.02
C THR A 264 8.13 -8.92 14.30
N THR A 265 7.43 -9.03 15.41
CA THR A 265 6.83 -10.27 15.93
C THR A 265 5.31 -10.15 15.98
N VAL A 266 4.66 -11.29 16.02
CA VAL A 266 3.25 -11.42 16.33
C VAL A 266 3.08 -12.62 17.28
N ALA A 267 2.43 -12.41 18.41
CA ALA A 267 1.96 -13.47 19.28
C ALA A 267 0.45 -13.66 19.08
N ILE A 268 0.01 -14.89 19.15
CA ILE A 268 -1.37 -15.32 18.85
C ILE A 268 -1.80 -16.31 19.93
N SER A 269 -3.01 -16.13 20.43
CA SER A 269 -3.67 -17.08 21.33
C SER A 269 -5.09 -17.34 20.85
N GLY A 270 -5.46 -18.60 20.77
CA GLY A 270 -6.79 -19.08 20.40
C GLY A 270 -7.05 -20.45 20.98
N LYS A 271 -8.22 -21.00 20.69
CA LYS A 271 -8.64 -22.29 21.27
C LYS A 271 -7.62 -23.41 21.03
N ASN A 272 -7.01 -23.50 19.85
CA ASN A 272 -6.11 -24.58 19.45
C ASN A 272 -4.69 -24.10 19.11
N VAL A 273 -4.38 -22.84 19.39
CA VAL A 273 -3.09 -22.25 19.01
C VAL A 273 -2.61 -21.25 20.05
N VAL A 274 -1.37 -21.43 20.49
CA VAL A 274 -0.56 -20.38 21.12
C VAL A 274 0.75 -20.34 20.34
N SER A 275 1.11 -19.17 19.82
CA SER A 275 2.34 -19.06 19.02
C SER A 275 2.94 -17.66 19.09
N ILE A 276 4.26 -17.61 18.94
CA ILE A 276 5.00 -16.38 18.72
C ILE A 276 5.91 -16.55 17.52
N ASP A 277 5.76 -15.68 16.53
CA ASP A 277 6.52 -15.79 15.31
C ASP A 277 7.00 -14.44 14.79
N LYS A 278 8.10 -14.47 14.05
CA LYS A 278 8.57 -13.30 13.33
C LYS A 278 7.72 -13.05 12.09
N LEU A 279 7.19 -11.83 11.96
CA LEU A 279 6.48 -11.39 10.78
C LEU A 279 7.42 -11.36 9.57
N ALA A 280 7.01 -11.96 8.46
CA ALA A 280 7.73 -11.91 7.18
C ALA A 280 9.24 -12.21 7.31
N SER A 281 9.63 -13.23 8.06
CA SER A 281 11.02 -13.58 8.40
C SER A 281 11.92 -13.75 7.17
N LYS A 282 11.42 -14.31 6.06
CA LYS A 282 12.18 -14.48 4.80
C LYS A 282 12.62 -13.16 4.16
N CYS A 283 12.13 -12.01 4.65
CA CYS A 283 12.56 -10.70 4.18
C CYS A 283 13.94 -10.28 4.69
N ASP A 284 14.44 -10.88 5.78
CA ASP A 284 15.68 -10.46 6.43
C ASP A 284 16.92 -10.73 5.57
N ASN A 285 17.04 -11.93 4.98
CA ASN A 285 18.13 -12.26 4.09
C ASN A 285 18.21 -11.30 2.89
N ILE A 286 17.05 -10.99 2.28
CA ILE A 286 16.98 -10.03 1.17
C ILE A 286 17.33 -8.61 1.66
N GLN A 287 17.02 -8.27 2.90
CA GLN A 287 17.36 -6.97 3.48
C GLN A 287 18.87 -6.79 3.65
N GLU A 288 19.60 -7.84 3.93
CA GLU A 288 21.08 -7.82 3.98
C GLU A 288 21.67 -7.54 2.60
N GLU A 289 21.16 -8.22 1.57
CA GLU A 289 21.57 -7.98 0.18
C GLU A 289 21.27 -6.53 -0.25
N ILE A 290 20.07 -6.03 0.07
CA ILE A 290 19.67 -4.63 -0.18
C ILE A 290 20.65 -3.68 0.52
N THR A 291 21.07 -3.98 1.74
CA THR A 291 22.00 -3.14 2.50
C THR A 291 23.39 -3.13 1.86
N ARG A 292 23.90 -4.31 1.48
CA ARG A 292 25.19 -4.43 0.77
C ARG A 292 25.19 -3.69 -0.56
N LEU A 293 24.11 -3.85 -1.34
CA LEU A 293 23.95 -3.21 -2.63
C LEU A 293 23.80 -1.69 -2.51
N SER A 294 23.05 -1.22 -1.51
CA SER A 294 22.89 0.21 -1.24
C SER A 294 24.23 0.90 -0.92
N ARG A 295 25.12 0.21 -0.18
CA ARG A 295 26.49 0.71 0.07
C ARG A 295 27.33 0.78 -1.21
N LYS A 296 27.19 -0.21 -2.12
CA LYS A 296 27.86 -0.17 -3.44
C LYS A 296 27.36 1.00 -4.30
N ILE A 297 26.05 1.23 -4.30
CA ILE A 297 25.41 2.34 -5.01
C ILE A 297 25.92 3.69 -4.48
N ASP A 298 25.98 3.86 -3.15
CA ASP A 298 26.48 5.09 -2.53
C ASP A 298 27.94 5.35 -2.90
N ARG A 299 28.81 4.35 -2.82
CA ARG A 299 30.22 4.47 -3.25
C ARG A 299 30.34 4.85 -4.72
N SER A 300 29.61 4.18 -5.61
CA SER A 300 29.61 4.50 -7.05
C SER A 300 29.12 5.92 -7.31
N ARG A 301 28.10 6.37 -6.59
CA ARG A 301 27.57 7.73 -6.73
C ARG A 301 28.56 8.80 -6.27
N ARG A 302 29.25 8.56 -5.16
CA ARG A 302 30.28 9.47 -4.62
C ARG A 302 31.48 9.57 -5.54
N ALA A 303 31.99 8.45 -6.02
CA ALA A 303 33.13 8.41 -6.93
C ALA A 303 32.89 9.17 -8.24
N ASN A 304 31.66 9.13 -8.76
CA ASN A 304 31.32 9.82 -10.02
C ASN A 304 30.90 11.29 -9.83
N ASN A 305 30.71 11.76 -8.59
CA ASN A 305 30.21 13.11 -8.31
C ASN A 305 30.86 13.72 -7.07
N PRO A 306 32.21 13.74 -6.93
CA PRO A 306 32.87 14.24 -5.74
C PRO A 306 32.52 15.70 -5.45
N GLN A 307 32.28 16.50 -6.48
CA GLN A 307 31.91 17.92 -6.39
C GLN A 307 30.61 18.20 -5.64
N ASN A 308 29.74 17.18 -5.50
CA ASN A 308 28.43 17.30 -4.84
C ASN A 308 28.49 17.02 -3.32
N PHE A 309 29.67 16.69 -2.80
CA PHE A 309 29.86 16.33 -1.40
C PHE A 309 30.78 17.31 -0.67
N ASN A 310 30.56 17.50 0.60
CA ASN A 310 31.45 18.21 1.51
C ASN A 310 32.60 17.27 1.94
N GLU A 311 33.65 17.81 2.59
CA GLU A 311 34.79 17.03 3.13
C GLU A 311 34.34 15.96 4.13
N ASP A 312 33.30 16.24 4.95
CA ASP A 312 32.68 15.30 5.88
C ASP A 312 31.84 14.20 5.17
N GLY A 313 31.78 14.21 3.85
CA GLY A 313 31.01 13.27 3.04
C GLY A 313 29.50 13.53 3.01
N THR A 314 29.02 14.65 3.57
CA THR A 314 27.61 15.04 3.44
C THR A 314 27.34 15.68 2.08
N ILE A 315 26.09 15.60 1.63
CA ILE A 315 25.69 16.24 0.36
C ILE A 315 25.59 17.75 0.54
N LYS A 316 26.21 18.53 -0.33
CA LYS A 316 26.12 20.00 -0.36
C LYS A 316 24.65 20.46 -0.41
N ARG A 317 24.31 21.50 0.33
CA ARG A 317 22.98 22.10 0.40
C ARG A 317 23.00 23.52 -0.13
N GLY A 318 21.84 24.05 -0.55
CA GLY A 318 21.71 25.45 -1.01
C GLY A 318 22.18 25.70 -2.45
N ILE A 319 22.71 24.69 -3.14
CA ILE A 319 23.15 24.79 -4.54
C ILE A 319 22.43 23.80 -5.43
N LYS A 320 22.36 24.10 -6.73
CA LYS A 320 21.82 23.17 -7.74
C LYS A 320 22.86 22.08 -8.03
N LEU A 321 22.58 20.86 -7.57
CA LEU A 321 23.44 19.70 -7.78
C LEU A 321 23.24 19.10 -9.17
N VAL A 322 24.31 18.82 -9.89
CA VAL A 322 24.32 18.07 -11.14
C VAL A 322 24.87 16.67 -10.83
N TRP A 323 24.09 15.64 -11.17
CA TRP A 323 24.44 14.25 -10.91
C TRP A 323 24.80 13.54 -12.20
N ASN A 324 26.01 12.98 -12.26
CA ASN A 324 26.46 12.14 -13.35
C ASN A 324 26.31 10.66 -12.94
N ASP A 325 25.35 9.98 -13.56
CA ASP A 325 25.02 8.58 -13.26
C ASP A 325 25.78 7.65 -14.24
N SER A 326 26.82 6.96 -13.76
CA SER A 326 27.57 5.98 -14.56
C SER A 326 26.70 4.78 -14.97
N LYS A 327 27.13 4.02 -16.00
CA LYS A 327 26.47 2.77 -16.40
C LYS A 327 26.34 1.82 -15.21
N ARG A 328 27.43 1.63 -14.45
CA ARG A 328 27.48 0.77 -13.27
C ARG A 328 26.48 1.21 -12.18
N TYR A 329 26.38 2.51 -11.91
CA TYR A 329 25.38 3.04 -10.98
C TYR A 329 23.95 2.69 -11.43
N LYS A 330 23.64 2.84 -12.71
CA LYS A 330 22.31 2.52 -13.27
C LYS A 330 21.98 1.02 -13.16
N GLU A 331 22.96 0.15 -13.41
CA GLU A 331 22.81 -1.30 -13.23
C GLU A 331 22.51 -1.67 -11.78
N LEU A 332 23.32 -1.20 -10.84
CA LEU A 332 23.12 -1.43 -9.40
C LEU A 332 21.76 -0.92 -8.92
N ARG A 333 21.28 0.20 -9.48
CA ARG A 333 19.95 0.74 -9.16
C ARG A 333 18.82 -0.17 -9.67
N ARG A 334 18.97 -0.79 -10.84
CA ARG A 334 18.01 -1.78 -11.38
C ARG A 334 17.99 -3.04 -10.52
N GLU A 335 19.16 -3.55 -10.14
CA GLU A 335 19.30 -4.69 -9.24
C GLU A 335 18.63 -4.42 -7.88
N LEU A 336 18.86 -3.25 -7.29
CA LEU A 336 18.21 -2.83 -6.05
C LEU A 336 16.68 -2.78 -6.19
N ALA A 337 16.18 -2.28 -7.31
CA ALA A 337 14.73 -2.21 -7.57
C ALA A 337 14.11 -3.62 -7.63
N GLU A 338 14.82 -4.58 -8.26
CA GLU A 338 14.37 -5.96 -8.33
C GLU A 338 14.39 -6.67 -6.96
N LEU A 339 15.43 -6.46 -6.14
CA LEU A 339 15.50 -7.00 -4.78
C LEU A 339 14.34 -6.46 -3.92
N ARG A 340 14.06 -5.17 -4.00
CA ARG A 340 12.93 -4.56 -3.29
C ARG A 340 11.58 -5.11 -3.76
N ARG A 341 11.43 -5.35 -5.06
CA ARG A 341 10.23 -5.97 -5.62
C ARG A 341 10.04 -7.39 -5.09
N LYS A 342 11.11 -8.20 -5.08
CA LYS A 342 11.10 -9.57 -4.52
C LYS A 342 10.74 -9.54 -3.03
N GLN A 343 11.37 -8.68 -2.25
CA GLN A 343 11.11 -8.53 -0.82
C GLN A 343 9.63 -8.19 -0.56
N ALA A 344 9.06 -7.25 -1.32
CA ALA A 344 7.66 -6.87 -1.18
C ALA A 344 6.70 -8.03 -1.52
N ALA A 345 7.01 -8.82 -2.56
CA ALA A 345 6.21 -9.97 -2.95
C ALA A 345 6.25 -11.08 -1.88
N ILE A 346 7.45 -11.43 -1.38
CA ILE A 346 7.65 -12.44 -0.34
C ILE A 346 6.93 -12.02 0.94
N ARG A 347 7.11 -10.78 1.38
CA ARG A 347 6.43 -10.23 2.55
C ARG A 347 4.91 -10.38 2.46
N LYS A 348 4.34 -9.94 1.34
CA LYS A 348 2.89 -10.05 1.10
C LYS A 348 2.43 -11.51 1.14
N GLN A 349 3.18 -12.42 0.51
CA GLN A 349 2.84 -13.85 0.49
C GLN A 349 2.87 -14.46 1.90
N GLN A 350 3.92 -14.19 2.68
CA GLN A 350 4.01 -14.70 4.06
C GLN A 350 2.86 -14.19 4.94
N HIS A 351 2.44 -12.93 4.79
CA HIS A 351 1.26 -12.41 5.50
C HIS A 351 -0.04 -13.08 5.04
N ILE A 352 -0.18 -13.35 3.74
CA ILE A 352 -1.33 -14.07 3.20
C ILE A 352 -1.39 -15.49 3.75
N ASP A 353 -0.26 -16.20 3.80
CA ASP A 353 -0.17 -17.58 4.26
C ASP A 353 -0.50 -17.66 5.76
N ARG A 354 0.06 -16.74 6.56
CA ARG A 354 -0.25 -16.64 8.00
C ARG A 354 -1.72 -16.31 8.24
N ALA A 355 -2.27 -15.30 7.56
CA ALA A 355 -3.67 -14.96 7.69
C ALA A 355 -4.58 -16.14 7.30
N ASN A 356 -4.22 -16.92 6.25
CA ASN A 356 -4.97 -18.11 5.87
C ASN A 356 -4.94 -19.22 6.94
N ALA A 357 -3.81 -19.40 7.61
CA ALA A 357 -3.69 -20.37 8.70
C ALA A 357 -4.59 -19.97 9.86
N LEU A 358 -4.64 -18.69 10.19
CA LEU A 358 -5.44 -18.18 11.31
C LEU A 358 -6.95 -18.25 11.09
N LEU A 359 -7.43 -18.27 9.84
CA LEU A 359 -8.88 -18.36 9.58
C LEU A 359 -9.55 -19.61 10.20
N LYS A 360 -8.78 -20.67 10.47
CA LYS A 360 -9.28 -21.92 11.08
C LYS A 360 -9.42 -21.83 12.60
N GLU A 361 -8.79 -20.83 13.22
CA GLU A 361 -8.68 -20.76 14.68
C GLU A 361 -9.85 -20.02 15.34
N GLY A 362 -10.56 -19.16 14.59
CA GLY A 362 -11.69 -18.43 15.11
C GLY A 362 -12.41 -17.58 14.07
N ASP A 363 -13.47 -16.91 14.49
CA ASP A 363 -14.27 -15.97 13.71
C ASP A 363 -14.21 -14.53 14.25
N ILE A 364 -13.73 -14.33 15.47
CA ILE A 364 -13.49 -13.02 16.07
C ILE A 364 -12.01 -12.89 16.43
N PHE A 365 -11.35 -11.89 15.84
CA PHE A 365 -9.93 -11.61 16.06
C PHE A 365 -9.76 -10.29 16.80
N ILE A 366 -9.16 -10.33 17.99
CA ILE A 366 -8.99 -9.17 18.85
C ILE A 366 -7.53 -8.71 18.78
N VAL A 367 -7.32 -7.46 18.37
CA VAL A 367 -5.99 -6.88 18.20
C VAL A 367 -5.93 -5.48 18.78
N GLU A 368 -4.82 -5.10 19.43
CA GLU A 368 -4.64 -3.73 19.90
C GLU A 368 -4.52 -2.76 18.73
N ASN A 369 -5.21 -1.62 18.84
CA ASN A 369 -5.16 -0.52 17.88
C ASN A 369 -3.87 0.30 18.01
N ASN A 370 -2.74 -0.35 17.81
CA ASN A 370 -1.43 0.24 17.90
C ASN A 370 -1.20 1.32 16.81
N GLN A 371 -0.80 2.51 17.22
CA GLN A 371 -0.35 3.54 16.27
C GLN A 371 1.02 3.20 15.70
N ILE A 372 1.06 2.25 14.75
CA ILE A 372 2.31 1.73 14.14
C ILE A 372 3.17 2.85 13.53
N SER A 373 2.55 3.93 13.02
CA SER A 373 3.26 5.12 12.57
C SER A 373 4.09 5.78 13.70
N GLY A 374 3.61 5.72 14.94
CA GLY A 374 4.31 6.21 16.12
C GLY A 374 5.62 5.47 16.39
N TRP A 375 5.71 4.18 16.06
CA TRP A 375 6.95 3.41 16.21
C TRP A 375 8.09 3.88 15.31
N THR A 376 7.77 4.56 14.22
CA THR A 376 8.75 5.07 13.24
C THR A 376 9.07 6.55 13.43
N THR A 377 8.27 7.27 14.22
CA THR A 377 8.36 8.73 14.38
C THR A 377 9.57 9.13 15.22
N ARG A 378 10.22 10.22 14.84
CA ARG A 378 11.30 10.85 15.62
C ARG A 378 10.76 11.38 16.94
N ALA A 379 11.60 11.41 17.99
CA ALA A 379 11.28 12.15 19.19
C ALA A 379 11.07 13.64 18.84
N LYS A 380 10.08 14.28 19.43
CA LYS A 380 9.83 15.71 19.24
C LYS A 380 10.95 16.54 19.88
N GLU A 381 11.45 16.10 21.04
CA GLU A 381 12.49 16.77 21.81
C GLU A 381 13.73 15.89 21.89
N THR A 382 14.89 16.51 21.88
CA THR A 382 16.17 15.86 22.07
C THR A 382 16.49 15.90 23.57
N LYS A 383 16.44 14.74 24.24
CA LYS A 383 16.82 14.63 25.65
C LYS A 383 18.31 14.27 25.75
N VAL A 384 19.00 14.90 26.69
CA VAL A 384 20.37 14.57 27.05
C VAL A 384 20.33 13.65 28.28
N ASN A 385 21.15 12.60 28.28
CA ASN A 385 21.31 11.75 29.46
C ASN A 385 22.18 12.51 30.48
N GLU A 386 21.61 12.87 31.59
CA GLU A 386 22.28 13.67 32.64
C GLU A 386 23.53 12.99 33.20
N LYS A 387 23.57 11.64 33.24
CA LYS A 387 24.72 10.88 33.75
C LYS A 387 25.86 10.75 32.74
N THR A 388 25.60 10.75 31.45
CA THR A 388 26.62 10.49 30.43
C THR A 388 26.85 11.64 29.47
N GLY A 389 26.10 12.75 29.56
CA GLY A 389 26.14 13.90 28.66
C GLY A 389 25.77 13.58 27.20
N LYS A 390 25.39 12.33 26.90
CA LYS A 390 25.08 11.91 25.53
C LYS A 390 23.62 12.13 25.18
N ILE A 391 23.36 12.51 23.93
CA ILE A 391 22.00 12.64 23.39
C ILE A 391 21.28 11.29 23.44
N GLN A 392 20.14 11.25 24.15
CA GLN A 392 19.26 10.09 24.18
C GLN A 392 18.56 9.96 22.82
N LYS A 393 18.90 8.92 22.08
CA LYS A 393 18.19 8.60 20.81
C LYS A 393 16.98 7.74 21.13
N LYS A 394 15.76 8.24 20.84
CA LYS A 394 14.58 7.37 20.84
C LYS A 394 14.82 6.18 19.92
N LYS A 395 14.71 4.96 20.45
CA LYS A 395 14.76 3.73 19.64
C LYS A 395 13.66 3.79 18.57
N ARG A 396 14.04 3.68 17.29
CA ARG A 396 13.13 3.76 16.16
C ARG A 396 13.09 2.44 15.43
N PHE A 397 11.89 1.96 15.19
CA PHE A 397 11.65 0.70 14.50
C PHE A 397 11.36 0.87 13.00
N GLY A 398 11.68 2.03 12.40
CA GLY A 398 11.35 2.34 11.00
C GLY A 398 11.83 1.30 10.01
N LYS A 399 13.04 0.74 10.17
CA LYS A 399 13.56 -0.34 9.33
C LYS A 399 12.79 -1.64 9.57
N SER A 400 12.56 -2.01 10.82
CA SER A 400 11.81 -3.21 11.18
C SER A 400 10.38 -3.16 10.66
N VAL A 401 9.65 -2.06 10.93
CA VAL A 401 8.29 -1.85 10.43
C VAL A 401 8.23 -1.87 8.90
N ALA A 402 9.23 -1.29 8.20
CA ALA A 402 9.28 -1.32 6.74
C ALA A 402 9.53 -2.74 6.20
N ASN A 403 10.35 -3.55 6.87
CA ASN A 403 10.65 -4.92 6.45
C ASN A 403 9.51 -5.88 6.75
N HIS A 404 8.93 -5.81 7.95
CA HIS A 404 7.95 -6.79 8.43
C HIS A 404 6.49 -6.35 8.22
N ALA A 405 6.24 -5.05 8.00
CA ALA A 405 4.94 -4.44 7.67
C ALA A 405 3.75 -4.97 8.51
N PRO A 406 3.76 -4.80 9.84
CA PRO A 406 2.69 -5.31 10.70
C PRO A 406 1.28 -4.81 10.31
N SER A 407 1.14 -3.54 9.89
CA SER A 407 -0.14 -3.01 9.40
C SER A 407 -0.67 -3.75 8.15
N MET A 408 0.23 -4.24 7.28
CA MET A 408 -0.17 -5.02 6.11
C MET A 408 -0.75 -6.37 6.53
N PHE A 409 -0.17 -7.02 7.55
CA PHE A 409 -0.68 -8.27 8.10
C PHE A 409 -2.10 -8.08 8.62
N VAL A 410 -2.33 -7.09 9.50
CA VAL A 410 -3.67 -6.79 10.04
C VAL A 410 -4.67 -6.50 8.93
N SER A 411 -4.31 -5.67 7.95
CA SER A 411 -5.21 -5.35 6.83
C SER A 411 -5.55 -6.57 5.96
N ILE A 412 -4.62 -7.50 5.75
CA ILE A 412 -4.86 -8.74 5.01
C ILE A 412 -5.79 -9.65 5.81
N LEU A 413 -5.54 -9.81 7.12
CA LEU A 413 -6.38 -10.61 8.01
C LEU A 413 -7.80 -10.04 8.04
N GLU A 414 -7.96 -8.75 8.32
CA GLU A 414 -9.25 -8.05 8.38
C GLU A 414 -10.08 -8.25 7.10
N ASN A 415 -9.46 -8.06 5.93
CA ASN A 415 -10.15 -8.27 4.65
C ASN A 415 -10.59 -9.72 4.43
N LYS A 416 -9.79 -10.70 4.88
CA LYS A 416 -10.13 -12.12 4.73
C LYS A 416 -11.23 -12.55 5.69
N VAL A 417 -11.10 -12.19 6.96
CA VAL A 417 -12.07 -12.50 8.03
C VAL A 417 -13.42 -11.90 7.66
N LYS A 418 -13.46 -10.61 7.32
CA LYS A 418 -14.69 -9.93 6.90
C LYS A 418 -15.33 -10.57 5.67
N SER A 419 -14.53 -11.00 4.68
CA SER A 419 -15.08 -11.66 3.48
C SER A 419 -15.70 -13.03 3.75
N LEU A 420 -15.47 -13.61 4.94
CA LEU A 420 -16.01 -14.89 5.38
C LEU A 420 -17.08 -14.73 6.48
N GLY A 421 -17.49 -13.48 6.76
CA GLY A 421 -18.54 -13.18 7.76
C GLY A 421 -18.06 -13.11 9.20
N GLY A 422 -16.73 -13.09 9.45
CA GLY A 422 -16.16 -12.87 10.78
C GLY A 422 -15.77 -11.41 11.02
N GLU A 423 -15.15 -11.14 12.16
CA GLU A 423 -14.81 -9.80 12.61
C GLU A 423 -13.37 -9.68 13.11
N VAL A 424 -12.75 -8.51 12.88
CA VAL A 424 -11.49 -8.10 13.53
C VAL A 424 -11.76 -6.87 14.39
N VAL A 425 -11.75 -7.06 15.69
CA VAL A 425 -11.99 -6.04 16.70
C VAL A 425 -10.67 -5.35 17.05
N LYS A 426 -10.62 -4.03 16.89
CA LYS A 426 -9.46 -3.21 17.27
C LYS A 426 -9.74 -2.54 18.60
N VAL A 427 -9.06 -2.98 19.65
CA VAL A 427 -9.25 -2.49 21.02
C VAL A 427 -8.23 -1.41 21.39
N ASP A 428 -8.60 -0.52 22.32
CA ASP A 428 -7.70 0.55 22.78
C ASP A 428 -6.49 -0.05 23.53
N THR A 429 -5.30 0.48 23.28
CA THR A 429 -4.07 0.13 24.01
C THR A 429 -4.12 0.43 25.51
N LYS A 430 -5.10 1.23 25.96
CA LYS A 430 -5.38 1.45 27.38
C LYS A 430 -5.86 0.20 28.12
N ASN A 431 -6.31 -0.82 27.41
CA ASN A 431 -6.63 -2.13 28.01
C ASN A 431 -5.40 -2.77 28.66
N ALA A 432 -4.19 -2.40 28.20
CA ALA A 432 -2.93 -2.80 28.81
C ALA A 432 -2.77 -4.34 28.94
N ALA A 433 -3.15 -5.08 27.89
CA ALA A 433 -3.17 -6.55 27.90
C ALA A 433 -1.83 -7.19 28.30
N SER A 434 -0.70 -6.56 27.98
CA SER A 434 0.65 -7.02 28.36
C SER A 434 1.02 -6.76 29.83
N GLN A 435 0.12 -6.13 30.61
CA GLN A 435 0.34 -5.77 32.02
C GLN A 435 -0.65 -6.45 32.96
N TYR A 436 -1.66 -7.11 32.42
CA TYR A 436 -2.74 -7.71 33.18
C TYR A 436 -2.39 -9.09 33.71
N ASP A 437 -2.51 -9.26 35.03
CA ASP A 437 -2.46 -10.53 35.74
C ASP A 437 -3.90 -10.94 36.07
N PHE A 438 -4.38 -12.00 35.41
CA PHE A 438 -5.77 -12.44 35.63
C PHE A 438 -5.96 -13.23 36.94
N THR A 439 -4.87 -13.65 37.60
CA THR A 439 -4.93 -14.46 38.82
C THR A 439 -5.31 -13.63 40.04
N ASP A 440 -4.96 -12.34 40.03
CA ASP A 440 -5.31 -11.39 41.09
C ASP A 440 -6.00 -10.11 40.58
N GLY A 441 -6.16 -9.97 39.27
CA GLY A 441 -6.77 -8.80 38.62
C GLY A 441 -5.89 -7.55 38.58
N SER A 442 -4.61 -7.66 38.91
CA SER A 442 -3.69 -6.54 38.99
C SER A 442 -3.10 -6.13 37.60
N PHE A 443 -2.55 -4.91 37.54
CA PHE A 443 -1.87 -4.40 36.37
C PHE A 443 -0.45 -3.98 36.73
N THR A 444 0.53 -4.77 36.30
CA THR A 444 1.94 -4.51 36.57
C THR A 444 2.69 -4.07 35.32
N LYS A 445 3.35 -2.92 35.37
CA LYS A 445 4.11 -2.41 34.24
C LYS A 445 5.50 -3.05 34.19
N HIS A 446 5.76 -3.82 33.15
CA HIS A 446 7.05 -4.47 32.89
C HIS A 446 7.96 -3.63 32.01
N GLU A 447 9.28 -3.78 32.19
CA GLU A 447 10.25 -3.17 31.29
C GLU A 447 10.21 -3.87 29.91
N LEU A 448 10.54 -3.11 28.84
CA LEU A 448 10.56 -3.64 27.48
C LEU A 448 11.59 -4.76 27.25
N LYS A 449 12.60 -4.87 28.13
CA LYS A 449 13.60 -5.96 28.08
C LYS A 449 13.08 -7.24 28.71
N GLU A 450 12.11 -7.17 29.61
CA GLU A 450 11.56 -8.34 30.27
C GLU A 450 10.69 -9.10 29.28
N ARG A 451 11.13 -10.30 28.93
CA ARG A 451 10.44 -11.17 28.00
C ARG A 451 9.51 -12.17 28.70
N ASN A 452 9.82 -12.46 29.94
CA ASN A 452 9.02 -13.35 30.78
C ASN A 452 8.36 -12.54 31.90
N VAL A 453 7.15 -12.91 32.25
CA VAL A 453 6.34 -12.30 33.32
C VAL A 453 5.94 -13.40 34.28
N THR A 454 6.12 -13.17 35.56
CA THR A 454 5.65 -14.08 36.62
C THR A 454 4.35 -13.52 37.18
N LEU A 455 3.30 -14.32 37.13
CA LEU A 455 1.99 -14.02 37.70
C LEU A 455 1.97 -14.17 39.22
N SER A 456 0.98 -13.64 39.87
CA SER A 456 0.81 -13.69 41.33
C SER A 456 0.68 -15.11 41.90
N ASN A 457 0.25 -16.06 41.06
CA ASN A 457 0.23 -17.50 41.40
C ASN A 457 1.59 -18.19 41.31
N GLY A 458 2.65 -17.48 40.89
CA GLY A 458 4.02 -17.99 40.72
C GLY A 458 4.35 -18.57 39.35
N ASP A 459 3.39 -18.68 38.44
CA ASP A 459 3.62 -19.18 37.07
C ASP A 459 4.35 -18.12 36.20
N THR A 460 5.27 -18.56 35.39
CA THR A 460 6.07 -17.68 34.51
C THR A 460 5.75 -17.94 33.05
N HIS A 461 5.37 -16.89 32.32
CA HIS A 461 4.96 -16.94 30.92
C HIS A 461 5.77 -16.01 30.04
N GLN A 462 5.83 -16.33 28.75
CA GLN A 462 6.34 -15.38 27.75
C GLN A 462 5.35 -14.23 27.60
N ARG A 463 5.83 -13.01 27.82
CA ARG A 463 5.00 -11.79 27.95
C ARG A 463 4.06 -11.54 26.76
N ASP A 464 4.56 -11.70 25.54
CA ASP A 464 3.80 -11.37 24.34
C ASP A 464 2.73 -12.46 24.06
N MET A 465 3.00 -13.75 24.44
CA MET A 465 2.00 -14.83 24.38
C MET A 465 0.92 -14.65 25.45
N LEU A 466 1.31 -14.26 26.67
CA LEU A 466 0.36 -13.92 27.74
C LEU A 466 -0.52 -12.71 27.33
N ALA A 467 0.06 -11.69 26.72
CA ALA A 467 -0.70 -10.56 26.20
C ALA A 467 -1.74 -10.99 25.15
N ALA A 468 -1.37 -11.92 24.25
CA ALA A 468 -2.31 -12.47 23.28
C ALA A 468 -3.43 -13.29 23.95
N PHE A 469 -3.12 -14.04 25.03
CA PHE A 469 -4.12 -14.76 25.82
C PHE A 469 -5.08 -13.78 26.52
N ASN A 470 -4.56 -12.72 27.10
CA ASN A 470 -5.39 -11.68 27.70
C ASN A 470 -6.31 -11.02 26.66
N LEU A 471 -5.79 -10.70 25.46
CA LEU A 471 -6.60 -10.16 24.37
C LEU A 471 -7.70 -11.12 23.91
N GLN A 472 -7.45 -12.43 23.89
CA GLN A 472 -8.45 -13.44 23.53
C GLN A 472 -9.69 -13.37 24.43
N HIS A 473 -9.50 -13.03 25.71
CA HIS A 473 -10.54 -13.00 26.73
C HIS A 473 -10.98 -11.59 27.11
N LEU A 474 -10.58 -10.57 26.35
CA LEU A 474 -11.00 -9.20 26.59
C LEU A 474 -12.47 -9.02 26.23
N LYS A 475 -13.25 -8.47 27.17
CA LYS A 475 -14.62 -7.98 26.92
C LYS A 475 -14.51 -6.61 26.27
N TYR A 476 -14.91 -6.51 25.01
CA TYR A 476 -14.78 -5.30 24.17
C TYR A 476 -16.11 -4.57 24.01
N ASP A 477 -16.72 -4.13 25.10
CA ASP A 477 -17.80 -3.14 25.03
C ASP A 477 -17.19 -1.77 24.75
N GLU A 478 -17.81 -0.97 23.84
CA GLU A 478 -17.31 0.33 23.39
C GLU A 478 -17.13 1.36 24.53
N LYS A 479 -17.72 1.11 25.70
CA LYS A 479 -17.76 2.04 26.83
C LYS A 479 -16.78 1.76 27.96
N GLU A 480 -16.25 0.55 28.07
CA GLU A 480 -15.43 0.16 29.23
C GLU A 480 -14.10 -0.49 28.79
N THR A 481 -12.99 0.04 29.33
CA THR A 481 -11.65 -0.51 29.15
C THR A 481 -11.25 -1.42 30.32
N LYS A 482 -10.31 -2.33 30.11
CA LYS A 482 -9.73 -3.21 31.15
C LYS A 482 -10.72 -4.23 31.75
N GLN A 483 -11.69 -4.65 30.97
CA GLN A 483 -12.58 -5.74 31.40
C GLN A 483 -12.16 -7.04 30.73
N TYR A 484 -11.85 -8.04 31.54
CA TYR A 484 -11.47 -9.38 31.11
C TYR A 484 -12.47 -10.41 31.62
N ASP A 485 -12.65 -11.48 30.85
CA ASP A 485 -13.47 -12.62 31.26
C ASP A 485 -12.64 -13.60 32.09
N THR A 486 -12.51 -13.32 33.38
CA THR A 486 -11.68 -14.10 34.31
C THR A 486 -12.14 -15.54 34.45
N GLU A 487 -13.45 -15.82 34.36
CA GLU A 487 -13.97 -17.18 34.38
C GLU A 487 -13.55 -17.98 33.15
N ALA A 488 -13.68 -17.39 31.95
CA ALA A 488 -13.22 -18.00 30.72
C ALA A 488 -11.69 -18.16 30.71
N MET A 489 -10.95 -17.18 31.25
CA MET A 489 -9.49 -17.26 31.39
C MET A 489 -9.09 -18.44 32.29
N ALA A 490 -9.71 -18.58 33.46
CA ALA A 490 -9.41 -19.69 34.35
C ALA A 490 -9.72 -21.06 33.71
N ALA A 491 -10.83 -21.16 32.99
CA ALA A 491 -11.20 -22.39 32.27
C ALA A 491 -10.19 -22.74 31.14
N ASP A 492 -9.67 -21.74 30.44
CA ASP A 492 -8.76 -21.93 29.30
C ASP A 492 -7.28 -21.98 29.69
N TYR A 493 -6.94 -21.59 30.94
CA TYR A 493 -5.55 -21.40 31.36
C TYR A 493 -4.69 -22.66 31.28
N LYS A 494 -5.18 -23.81 31.73
CA LYS A 494 -4.44 -25.08 31.65
C LYS A 494 -4.05 -25.40 30.19
N ARG A 495 -4.97 -25.18 29.27
CA ARG A 495 -4.74 -25.39 27.83
C ARG A 495 -3.73 -24.39 27.28
N PHE A 496 -3.85 -23.12 27.68
CA PHE A 496 -2.88 -22.09 27.31
C PHE A 496 -1.45 -22.49 27.73
N CYS A 497 -1.24 -22.89 28.98
CA CYS A 497 0.06 -23.33 29.49
C CYS A 497 0.63 -24.50 28.70
N GLN A 498 -0.20 -25.49 28.34
CA GLN A 498 0.24 -26.62 27.53
C GLN A 498 0.71 -26.16 26.13
N LEU A 499 -0.09 -25.38 25.43
CA LEU A 499 0.23 -24.89 24.08
C LEU A 499 1.43 -23.93 24.09
N GLU A 500 1.58 -23.12 25.13
CA GLU A 500 2.75 -22.25 25.31
C GLU A 500 4.04 -23.08 25.46
N GLN A 501 4.02 -24.13 26.29
CA GLN A 501 5.17 -25.02 26.47
C GLN A 501 5.53 -25.72 25.17
N GLU A 502 4.56 -26.22 24.41
CA GLU A 502 4.78 -26.83 23.09
C GLU A 502 5.43 -25.81 22.14
N GLU A 503 4.98 -24.57 22.13
CA GLU A 503 5.54 -23.51 21.28
C GLU A 503 6.96 -23.13 21.70
N ILE A 504 7.25 -22.98 22.99
CA ILE A 504 8.59 -22.72 23.50
C ILE A 504 9.54 -23.86 23.10
N GLN A 505 9.10 -25.11 23.19
CA GLN A 505 9.89 -26.25 22.78
C GLN A 505 10.13 -26.29 21.26
N ARG A 506 9.11 -25.94 20.47
CA ARG A 506 9.22 -25.76 19.02
C ARG A 506 10.28 -24.71 18.66
N TYR A 507 10.28 -23.60 19.38
CA TYR A 507 11.23 -22.50 19.18
C TYR A 507 12.68 -22.95 19.48
N LYS A 508 12.90 -23.58 20.63
CA LYS A 508 14.20 -24.14 21.03
C LYS A 508 14.75 -25.18 20.03
N ASN A 509 13.87 -26.03 19.48
CA ASN A 509 14.24 -27.02 18.48
C ASN A 509 14.61 -26.39 17.13
N LYS A 510 13.95 -25.29 16.77
CA LYS A 510 14.26 -24.54 15.55
C LYS A 510 15.61 -23.84 15.64
N GLU A 511 15.91 -23.22 16.77
CA GLU A 511 17.22 -22.59 17.01
C GLU A 511 18.37 -23.62 16.97
N LYS A 512 18.17 -24.81 17.56
CA LYS A 512 19.16 -25.90 17.47
C LYS A 512 19.42 -26.34 16.01
N LYS A 513 18.43 -26.28 15.12
CA LYS A 513 18.60 -26.58 13.68
C LYS A 513 19.32 -25.46 12.93
N ASP A 514 18.98 -24.21 13.23
CA ASP A 514 19.59 -23.04 12.59
C ASP A 514 21.05 -22.84 13.07
N ASN A 515 21.36 -23.15 14.32
CA ASN A 515 22.71 -23.08 14.90
C ASN A 515 23.66 -24.19 14.44
N ARG A 516 23.18 -25.26 13.82
CA ARG A 516 24.07 -26.21 13.10
C ARG A 516 24.63 -25.63 11.81
N GLY A 517 24.19 -24.42 11.41
CA GLY A 517 24.62 -23.70 10.20
C GLY A 517 25.31 -22.35 10.43
N THR A 518 25.29 -21.77 11.63
CA THR A 518 26.01 -20.47 11.88
C THR A 518 26.08 -20.16 13.37
N ILE A 519 27.26 -19.83 13.86
CA ILE A 519 27.55 -19.36 15.22
C ILE A 519 26.92 -17.95 15.39
N GLY A 520 26.15 -17.76 16.44
CA GLY A 520 25.67 -16.45 16.87
C GLY A 520 24.26 -16.48 17.45
N ALA A 521 24.13 -17.02 18.67
CA ALA A 521 22.92 -16.91 19.46
C ALA A 521 23.19 -16.00 20.65
N GLU A 522 22.57 -14.83 20.64
CA GLU A 522 22.24 -14.06 21.84
C GLU A 522 21.09 -13.12 21.48
N GLU A 523 19.95 -13.37 22.13
CA GLU A 523 18.74 -12.54 22.30
C GLU A 523 17.43 -13.32 22.00
N LEU A 524 17.01 -14.06 22.99
CA LEU A 524 15.58 -14.33 23.26
C LEU A 524 15.25 -13.84 24.67
#